data_bf54d38bede528fe836b7810ac6299ed
#
_entry.id   bf54d38bede528fe836b7810ac6299ed
#
_cell.length_a   1.000
_cell.length_b   1.000
_cell.length_c   1.000
_cell.angle_alpha   90.00
_cell.angle_beta   90.00
_cell.angle_gamma   90.00
#
_symmetry.space_group_name_H-M   'P 1'
#
loop_
_entity.id
_entity.type
_entity.pdbx_description
1 polymer ?
#
loop_
_entity_poly.entity_id
_entity_poly.type
_entity_poly.pdbx_seq_one_letter_code
_entity_poly.pdbx_strand_id
1 'polypeptide(L)'
;MKKIGLSLGLVLSLGFLKAHEVSAKEIADIFYKLNAKEPKMKINHTKGFCAKGVFLPNAQAKKDLDVPLLNEKEIPASVRYSLGGAMMDDKSKIRGMALKLENQNASWTMVMLNTEINFAKNPEEFAQFFEMRIPKNGKVDKSRIKKLYEEVPSYRNFATYMKTIGISSSVANTPYYSVHAFRFKDKKEKLLPARWKFVPKDGIKYLNPQELKQKDSNYLLSSFQQHLKNKPIEYQMYLVFANQNDATNDTTALWKGKHRELLVGTLKVEKYEGTGCNKDVYFPADLPKGVEAPTDPLFQIRNEVYGITFSRRQ
;
A
#
# COMPACT_ATOMS: atom_id res chain seq x y z
N MET A 1 -76.19 14.25 -21.62
CA MET A 1 -75.22 14.96 -20.82
C MET A 1 -74.15 13.96 -20.39
N LYS A 2 -72.99 13.92 -21.09
CA LYS A 2 -71.85 13.01 -20.78
C LYS A 2 -70.88 13.78 -19.90
N LYS A 3 -70.57 13.26 -18.70
CA LYS A 3 -69.57 13.77 -17.80
C LYS A 3 -68.18 13.18 -18.23
N ILE A 4 -67.29 14.05 -18.60
CA ILE A 4 -65.90 13.69 -18.87
C ILE A 4 -65.11 13.81 -17.53
N GLY A 5 -64.65 12.68 -17.01
CA GLY A 5 -63.79 12.65 -15.83
C GLY A 5 -62.32 12.88 -16.24
N LEU A 6 -61.72 13.97 -15.75
CA LEU A 6 -60.35 14.30 -15.94
C LEU A 6 -59.53 13.56 -14.88
N SER A 7 -58.78 12.52 -15.29
CA SER A 7 -57.84 11.79 -14.43
C SER A 7 -56.51 12.53 -14.39
N LEU A 8 -56.17 13.13 -13.26
CA LEU A 8 -54.91 13.80 -13.00
C LEU A 8 -53.85 12.74 -12.61
N GLY A 9 -53.03 12.36 -13.56
CA GLY A 9 -51.91 11.44 -13.31
C GLY A 9 -50.78 12.16 -12.57
N LEU A 10 -50.56 11.77 -11.29
CA LEU A 10 -49.45 12.22 -10.48
C LEU A 10 -48.16 11.50 -10.94
N VAL A 11 -47.31 12.19 -11.70
CA VAL A 11 -45.98 11.69 -12.06
C VAL A 11 -45.07 11.91 -10.87
N LEU A 12 -44.85 10.86 -10.06
CA LEU A 12 -43.78 10.84 -9.05
C LEU A 12 -42.43 10.75 -9.78
N SER A 13 -41.72 11.86 -9.90
CA SER A 13 -40.31 11.88 -10.27
C SER A 13 -39.49 11.33 -9.11
N LEU A 14 -39.12 10.06 -9.17
CA LEU A 14 -38.07 9.48 -8.33
C LEU A 14 -36.73 10.15 -8.72
N GLY A 15 -36.39 11.20 -8.00
CA GLY A 15 -35.04 11.77 -8.05
C GLY A 15 -34.06 10.73 -7.50
N PHE A 16 -33.34 10.07 -8.37
CA PHE A 16 -32.17 9.30 -7.95
C PHE A 16 -31.15 10.28 -7.36
N LEU A 17 -31.09 10.35 -6.03
CA LEU A 17 -29.92 10.92 -5.34
C LEU A 17 -28.70 10.11 -5.80
N LYS A 18 -27.92 10.65 -6.74
CA LYS A 18 -26.58 10.11 -7.03
C LYS A 18 -25.82 10.11 -5.71
N ALA A 19 -25.41 8.94 -5.25
CA ALA A 19 -24.48 8.85 -4.14
C ALA A 19 -23.25 9.70 -4.50
N HIS A 20 -22.82 10.56 -3.57
CA HIS A 20 -21.65 11.40 -3.78
C HIS A 20 -20.41 10.50 -3.94
N GLU A 21 -19.81 10.53 -5.12
CA GLU A 21 -18.58 9.81 -5.41
C GLU A 21 -17.40 10.61 -4.85
N VAL A 22 -16.63 9.99 -3.98
CA VAL A 22 -15.49 10.64 -3.31
C VAL A 22 -14.36 10.88 -4.31
N SER A 23 -13.92 12.12 -4.45
CA SER A 23 -12.83 12.53 -5.32
C SER A 23 -11.45 12.38 -4.68
N ALA A 24 -10.41 12.25 -5.51
CA ALA A 24 -9.02 12.24 -5.06
C ALA A 24 -8.63 13.54 -4.32
N LYS A 25 -9.22 14.68 -4.72
CA LYS A 25 -9.02 15.97 -4.03
C LYS A 25 -9.55 15.93 -2.62
N GLU A 26 -10.74 15.38 -2.41
CA GLU A 26 -11.34 15.25 -1.06
C GLU A 26 -10.50 14.35 -0.16
N ILE A 27 -9.99 13.21 -0.67
CA ILE A 27 -9.08 12.35 0.09
C ILE A 27 -7.80 13.10 0.46
N ALA A 28 -7.21 13.83 -0.48
CA ALA A 28 -6.03 14.65 -0.21
C ALA A 28 -6.33 15.71 0.86
N ASP A 29 -7.48 16.39 0.78
CA ASP A 29 -7.90 17.40 1.76
C ASP A 29 -8.10 16.80 3.17
N ILE A 30 -8.65 15.58 3.26
CA ILE A 30 -8.76 14.82 4.51
C ILE A 30 -7.38 14.56 5.11
N PHE A 31 -6.40 14.12 4.31
CA PHE A 31 -5.03 13.94 4.79
C PHE A 31 -4.41 15.22 5.31
N TYR A 32 -4.62 16.35 4.61
CA TYR A 32 -4.11 17.65 5.08
C TYR A 32 -4.78 18.09 6.39
N LYS A 33 -6.10 17.92 6.55
CA LYS A 33 -6.81 18.19 7.80
C LYS A 33 -6.32 17.33 8.96
N LEU A 34 -5.94 16.08 8.69
CA LEU A 34 -5.50 15.13 9.71
C LEU A 34 -4.03 15.29 10.09
N ASN A 35 -3.15 15.57 9.14
CA ASN A 35 -1.71 15.39 9.28
C ASN A 35 -0.86 16.65 9.00
N ALA A 36 -1.42 17.72 8.41
CA ALA A 36 -0.61 18.85 7.94
C ALA A 36 -0.05 19.69 9.06
N LYS A 37 1.11 19.30 9.54
CA LYS A 37 1.97 20.16 10.40
C LYS A 37 3.08 20.84 9.59
N GLU A 38 3.54 20.19 8.51
CA GLU A 38 4.65 20.64 7.67
C GLU A 38 4.25 20.56 6.19
N PRO A 39 3.84 21.67 5.55
CA PRO A 39 3.28 21.69 4.20
C PRO A 39 4.17 21.08 3.12
N LYS A 40 5.50 21.23 3.25
CA LYS A 40 6.50 20.72 2.28
C LYS A 40 6.88 19.23 2.48
N MET A 41 6.34 18.57 3.48
CA MET A 41 6.62 17.15 3.74
C MET A 41 5.53 16.25 3.14
N LYS A 42 5.85 14.94 3.01
CA LYS A 42 4.82 13.95 2.69
C LYS A 42 3.72 13.97 3.75
N ILE A 43 2.49 14.09 3.31
CA ILE A 43 1.32 14.23 4.20
C ILE A 43 0.94 12.91 4.88
N ASN A 44 1.35 11.78 4.30
CA ASN A 44 1.22 10.44 4.88
C ASN A 44 2.52 9.68 4.63
N HIS A 45 2.84 8.69 5.45
CA HIS A 45 4.15 8.06 5.45
C HIS A 45 5.28 9.08 5.57
N THR A 46 5.08 10.10 6.41
CA THR A 46 5.97 11.27 6.53
C THR A 46 7.36 10.86 7.01
N LYS A 47 7.45 10.11 8.11
CA LYS A 47 8.70 9.59 8.62
C LYS A 47 9.22 8.46 7.75
N GLY A 48 10.40 8.63 7.18
CA GLY A 48 11.04 7.62 6.35
C GLY A 48 12.48 7.97 6.01
N PHE A 49 13.22 6.97 5.51
CA PHE A 49 14.60 7.08 5.08
C PHE A 49 14.84 6.28 3.79
N CYS A 50 15.91 6.63 3.11
CA CYS A 50 16.26 6.17 1.79
C CYS A 50 17.39 5.14 1.83
N ALA A 51 17.35 4.22 0.90
CA ALA A 51 18.40 3.24 0.69
C ALA A 51 18.56 2.93 -0.81
N LYS A 52 19.69 2.42 -1.18
CA LYS A 52 19.98 1.88 -2.52
C LYS A 52 20.44 0.44 -2.43
N GLY A 53 20.29 -0.24 -3.54
CA GLY A 53 20.74 -1.60 -3.72
C GLY A 53 20.45 -2.08 -5.14
N VAL A 54 20.29 -3.37 -5.29
CA VAL A 54 20.05 -4.03 -6.57
C VAL A 54 18.97 -5.08 -6.44
N PHE A 55 18.27 -5.32 -7.52
CA PHE A 55 17.35 -6.45 -7.65
C PHE A 55 17.95 -7.47 -8.62
N LEU A 56 18.04 -8.72 -8.19
CA LEU A 56 18.58 -9.83 -8.95
C LEU A 56 17.43 -10.72 -9.40
N PRO A 57 16.98 -10.63 -10.67
CA PRO A 57 15.88 -11.42 -11.18
C PRO A 57 16.19 -12.92 -11.19
N ASN A 58 15.20 -13.75 -10.83
CA ASN A 58 15.31 -15.21 -10.82
C ASN A 58 15.16 -15.79 -12.24
N ALA A 59 15.93 -16.82 -12.56
CA ALA A 59 15.91 -17.46 -13.88
C ALA A 59 14.53 -18.06 -14.23
N GLN A 60 13.79 -18.60 -13.24
CA GLN A 60 12.46 -19.16 -13.50
C GLN A 60 11.45 -18.06 -13.82
N ALA A 61 11.51 -16.91 -13.15
CA ALA A 61 10.64 -15.77 -13.47
C ALA A 61 10.86 -15.27 -14.89
N LYS A 62 12.11 -15.23 -15.38
CA LYS A 62 12.44 -14.85 -16.77
C LYS A 62 11.82 -15.82 -17.79
N LYS A 63 11.68 -17.11 -17.45
CA LYS A 63 11.08 -18.14 -18.31
C LYS A 63 9.55 -18.07 -18.31
N ASP A 64 8.95 -17.78 -17.16
CA ASP A 64 7.49 -17.86 -16.97
C ASP A 64 6.76 -16.56 -17.35
N LEU A 65 7.41 -15.41 -17.14
CA LEU A 65 6.78 -14.09 -17.30
C LEU A 65 7.30 -13.36 -18.54
N ASP A 66 6.41 -12.66 -19.24
CA ASP A 66 6.76 -11.74 -20.31
C ASP A 66 6.90 -10.30 -19.76
N VAL A 67 7.88 -10.11 -18.89
CA VAL A 67 8.25 -8.82 -18.29
C VAL A 67 9.70 -8.52 -18.66
N PRO A 68 9.97 -7.73 -19.73
CA PRO A 68 11.31 -7.53 -20.26
C PRO A 68 12.31 -6.99 -19.25
N LEU A 69 11.89 -6.15 -18.30
CA LEU A 69 12.73 -5.64 -17.23
C LEU A 69 13.40 -6.75 -16.42
N LEU A 70 12.71 -7.89 -16.25
CA LEU A 70 13.26 -9.05 -15.52
C LEU A 70 14.33 -9.83 -16.32
N ASN A 71 14.55 -9.53 -17.59
CA ASN A 71 15.62 -10.18 -18.38
C ASN A 71 17.01 -9.66 -18.04
N GLU A 72 17.09 -8.50 -17.37
CA GLU A 72 18.35 -7.94 -16.91
C GLU A 72 19.09 -8.91 -15.97
N LYS A 73 20.42 -8.79 -15.92
CA LYS A 73 21.24 -9.53 -14.95
C LYS A 73 21.03 -8.96 -13.55
N GLU A 74 20.96 -7.65 -13.45
CA GLU A 74 20.82 -6.86 -12.25
C GLU A 74 20.05 -5.58 -12.58
N ILE A 75 19.17 -5.14 -11.68
CA ILE A 75 18.38 -3.92 -11.86
C ILE A 75 18.67 -3.00 -10.68
N PRO A 76 19.12 -1.74 -10.91
CA PRO A 76 19.28 -0.78 -9.83
C PRO A 76 17.97 -0.58 -9.05
N ALA A 77 18.08 -0.49 -7.73
CA ALA A 77 16.97 -0.40 -6.82
C ALA A 77 17.10 0.82 -5.90
N SER A 78 16.09 1.68 -5.92
CA SER A 78 15.90 2.76 -4.94
C SER A 78 14.79 2.38 -3.98
N VAL A 79 15.10 2.42 -2.67
CA VAL A 79 14.19 1.98 -1.62
C VAL A 79 13.90 3.12 -0.65
N ARG A 80 12.65 3.28 -0.27
CA ARG A 80 12.24 4.15 0.83
C ARG A 80 11.47 3.35 1.88
N TYR A 81 12.02 3.25 3.07
CA TYR A 81 11.31 2.73 4.24
C TYR A 81 10.54 3.85 4.93
N SER A 82 9.35 3.55 5.48
CA SER A 82 8.52 4.55 6.14
C SER A 82 7.57 3.93 7.18
N LEU A 83 6.99 4.80 8.00
CA LEU A 83 5.88 4.46 8.88
C LEU A 83 4.56 4.94 8.27
N GLY A 84 3.46 4.27 8.61
CA GLY A 84 2.12 4.77 8.28
C GLY A 84 1.79 6.05 9.08
N GLY A 85 1.05 6.98 8.46
CA GLY A 85 0.68 8.26 9.09
C GLY A 85 1.76 9.33 9.02
N ALA A 86 1.62 10.36 9.86
CA ALA A 86 2.54 11.49 9.95
C ALA A 86 3.45 11.38 11.18
N MET A 87 4.77 11.51 10.98
CA MET A 87 5.80 11.61 12.04
C MET A 87 5.56 10.68 13.25
N MET A 88 5.22 9.43 12.99
CA MET A 88 4.92 8.46 14.05
C MET A 88 6.20 7.89 14.67
N ASP A 89 6.08 7.45 15.91
CA ASP A 89 7.08 6.66 16.63
C ASP A 89 7.31 5.31 15.92
N ASP A 90 8.55 4.84 15.85
CA ASP A 90 8.93 3.53 15.31
C ASP A 90 8.25 2.35 16.03
N LYS A 91 7.63 2.58 17.18
CA LYS A 91 6.77 1.60 17.90
C LYS A 91 5.39 1.42 17.29
N SER A 92 5.03 2.19 16.26
CA SER A 92 3.80 1.96 15.50
C SER A 92 3.90 0.65 14.71
N LYS A 93 2.75 -0.01 14.46
CA LYS A 93 2.71 -1.31 13.77
C LYS A 93 2.89 -1.23 12.26
N ILE A 94 2.41 -0.14 11.63
CA ILE A 94 2.37 -0.04 10.17
C ILE A 94 3.72 0.39 9.63
N ARG A 95 4.28 -0.43 8.75
CA ARG A 95 5.51 -0.20 8.00
C ARG A 95 5.21 -0.08 6.52
N GLY A 96 5.89 0.83 5.84
CA GLY A 96 5.84 0.95 4.40
C GLY A 96 7.20 0.72 3.77
N MET A 97 7.23 0.11 2.60
CA MET A 97 8.37 0.07 1.70
C MET A 97 7.93 0.51 0.31
N ALA A 98 8.55 1.56 -0.21
CA ALA A 98 8.46 1.92 -1.62
C ALA A 98 9.77 1.52 -2.29
N LEU A 99 9.66 0.80 -3.39
CA LEU A 99 10.77 0.30 -4.20
C LEU A 99 10.59 0.78 -5.62
N LYS A 100 11.62 1.38 -6.21
CA LYS A 100 11.72 1.65 -7.64
C LYS A 100 12.87 0.84 -8.21
N LEU A 101 12.55 -0.03 -9.15
CA LEU A 101 13.49 -0.73 -10.02
C LEU A 101 13.56 0.05 -11.33
N GLU A 102 14.75 0.40 -11.78
CA GLU A 102 14.88 1.27 -12.94
C GLU A 102 16.17 0.97 -13.72
N ASN A 103 16.04 0.87 -15.06
CA ASN A 103 17.14 0.92 -16.00
C ASN A 103 16.89 2.04 -17.02
N GLN A 104 17.72 2.12 -18.07
CA GLN A 104 17.59 3.17 -19.09
C GLN A 104 16.26 3.11 -19.88
N ASN A 105 15.60 1.96 -19.94
CA ASN A 105 14.47 1.68 -20.83
C ASN A 105 13.14 1.46 -20.11
N ALA A 106 13.17 1.16 -18.81
CA ALA A 106 11.97 0.80 -18.06
C ALA A 106 12.11 1.10 -16.57
N SER A 107 10.97 1.35 -15.93
CA SER A 107 10.86 1.44 -14.47
C SER A 107 9.72 0.57 -13.95
N TRP A 108 9.81 0.19 -12.69
CA TRP A 108 8.77 -0.49 -11.93
C TRP A 108 8.73 0.04 -10.51
N THR A 109 7.65 0.72 -10.16
CA THR A 109 7.45 1.21 -8.80
C THR A 109 6.49 0.33 -8.02
N MET A 110 6.94 -0.15 -6.87
CA MET A 110 6.16 -1.00 -5.96
C MET A 110 6.00 -0.29 -4.62
N VAL A 111 4.75 -0.01 -4.22
CA VAL A 111 4.44 0.64 -2.94
C VAL A 111 3.68 -0.36 -2.06
N MET A 112 4.27 -0.70 -0.93
CA MET A 112 3.91 -1.84 -0.11
C MET A 112 3.73 -1.46 1.36
N LEU A 113 2.96 -2.29 2.05
CA LEU A 113 2.81 -2.27 3.50
C LEU A 113 3.23 -3.62 4.08
N ASN A 114 3.43 -3.66 5.39
CA ASN A 114 3.60 -4.90 6.13
C ASN A 114 2.27 -5.61 6.43
N THR A 115 1.22 -5.29 5.69
CA THR A 115 -0.11 -5.90 5.76
C THR A 115 -0.50 -6.48 4.41
N GLU A 116 -1.09 -7.66 4.39
CA GLU A 116 -1.57 -8.33 3.16
C GLU A 116 -2.88 -7.75 2.65
N ILE A 117 -3.63 -7.09 3.53
CA ILE A 117 -4.93 -6.49 3.22
C ILE A 117 -4.96 -5.02 3.60
N ASN A 118 -5.89 -4.29 2.96
CA ASN A 118 -6.23 -2.90 3.27
C ASN A 118 -7.44 -2.86 4.23
N PHE A 119 -7.68 -1.67 4.81
CA PHE A 119 -8.85 -1.40 5.66
C PHE A 119 -10.10 -0.98 4.87
N ALA A 120 -9.96 -0.63 3.59
CA ALA A 120 -11.04 -0.12 2.75
C ALA A 120 -11.09 -0.85 1.41
N LYS A 121 -12.29 -1.12 0.90
CA LYS A 121 -12.52 -1.75 -0.41
C LYS A 121 -12.81 -0.75 -1.54
N ASN A 122 -13.20 0.49 -1.20
CA ASN A 122 -13.55 1.53 -2.14
C ASN A 122 -13.13 2.92 -1.63
N PRO A 123 -13.17 3.97 -2.46
CA PRO A 123 -12.78 5.34 -2.08
C PRO A 123 -13.56 5.91 -0.91
N GLU A 124 -14.87 5.61 -0.80
CA GLU A 124 -15.74 6.12 0.26
C GLU A 124 -15.32 5.57 1.62
N GLU A 125 -15.11 4.25 1.72
CA GLU A 125 -14.57 3.64 2.95
C GLU A 125 -13.18 4.19 3.27
N PHE A 126 -12.33 4.37 2.25
CA PHE A 126 -10.99 4.90 2.43
C PHE A 126 -11.01 6.33 3.02
N ALA A 127 -11.81 7.22 2.45
CA ALA A 127 -11.99 8.60 2.92
C ALA A 127 -12.57 8.62 4.35
N GLN A 128 -13.65 7.87 4.60
CA GLN A 128 -14.33 7.78 5.89
C GLN A 128 -13.39 7.29 7.00
N PHE A 129 -12.50 6.32 6.68
CA PHE A 129 -11.54 5.77 7.65
C PHE A 129 -10.59 6.84 8.20
N PHE A 130 -10.15 7.78 7.37
CA PHE A 130 -9.31 8.90 7.81
C PHE A 130 -10.13 10.04 8.38
N GLU A 131 -11.26 10.39 7.78
CA GLU A 131 -12.12 11.47 8.22
C GLU A 131 -12.61 11.29 9.67
N MET A 132 -12.98 10.05 10.06
CA MET A 132 -13.44 9.79 11.43
C MET A 132 -12.38 10.06 12.51
N ARG A 133 -11.12 10.25 12.11
CA ARG A 133 -9.98 10.55 13.00
C ARG A 133 -9.64 12.03 13.07
N ILE A 134 -10.28 12.86 12.25
CA ILE A 134 -10.08 14.33 12.30
C ILE A 134 -10.70 14.84 13.59
N PRO A 135 -9.92 15.55 14.44
CA PRO A 135 -10.45 16.14 15.66
C PRO A 135 -11.53 17.18 15.36
N LYS A 136 -12.65 17.11 16.07
CA LYS A 136 -13.67 18.16 16.13
C LYS A 136 -13.52 18.87 17.47
N ASN A 137 -13.36 20.21 17.47
CA ASN A 137 -13.09 20.99 18.67
C ASN A 137 -11.92 20.42 19.52
N GLY A 138 -10.84 20.01 18.84
CA GLY A 138 -9.63 19.47 19.48
C GLY A 138 -9.75 18.02 20.00
N LYS A 139 -10.88 17.35 19.83
CA LYS A 139 -11.12 15.98 20.32
C LYS A 139 -11.56 15.06 19.19
N VAL A 140 -10.98 13.85 19.18
CA VAL A 140 -11.40 12.76 18.28
C VAL A 140 -12.63 12.07 18.88
N ASP A 141 -13.67 11.92 18.08
CA ASP A 141 -14.90 11.21 18.48
C ASP A 141 -14.69 9.69 18.49
N LYS A 142 -14.31 9.17 19.67
CA LYS A 142 -14.08 7.74 19.88
C LYS A 142 -15.35 6.89 19.74
N SER A 143 -16.53 7.46 20.01
CA SER A 143 -17.81 6.76 19.90
C SER A 143 -18.18 6.52 18.45
N ARG A 144 -18.02 7.53 17.59
CA ARG A 144 -18.15 7.42 16.13
C ARG A 144 -17.20 6.38 15.55
N ILE A 145 -15.91 6.41 15.98
CA ILE A 145 -14.93 5.42 15.52
C ILE A 145 -15.39 4.00 15.88
N LYS A 146 -15.79 3.76 17.14
CA LYS A 146 -16.27 2.44 17.60
C LYS A 146 -17.45 1.97 16.75
N LYS A 147 -18.46 2.81 16.56
CA LYS A 147 -19.64 2.53 15.74
C LYS A 147 -19.26 2.12 14.31
N LEU A 148 -18.37 2.87 13.65
CA LEU A 148 -17.93 2.56 12.28
C LEU A 148 -17.17 1.22 12.20
N TYR A 149 -16.39 0.87 13.22
CA TYR A 149 -15.75 -0.45 13.25
C TYR A 149 -16.77 -1.60 13.46
N GLU A 150 -17.92 -1.33 14.04
CA GLU A 150 -19.02 -2.30 14.17
C GLU A 150 -19.86 -2.42 12.88
N GLU A 151 -20.07 -1.31 12.18
CA GLU A 151 -20.94 -1.22 11.00
C GLU A 151 -20.23 -1.59 9.69
N VAL A 152 -18.95 -1.23 9.52
CA VAL A 152 -18.19 -1.41 8.28
C VAL A 152 -17.36 -2.70 8.33
N PRO A 153 -17.72 -3.75 7.56
CA PRO A 153 -17.05 -5.05 7.61
C PRO A 153 -15.55 -5.00 7.33
N SER A 154 -15.12 -4.18 6.37
CA SER A 154 -13.71 -4.01 6.02
C SER A 154 -12.87 -3.48 7.18
N TYR A 155 -13.38 -2.50 7.95
CA TYR A 155 -12.68 -1.98 9.14
C TYR A 155 -12.55 -3.04 10.23
N ARG A 156 -13.63 -3.81 10.47
CA ARG A 156 -13.64 -4.90 11.46
C ARG A 156 -12.67 -6.01 11.07
N ASN A 157 -12.67 -6.40 9.79
CA ASN A 157 -11.75 -7.42 9.28
C ASN A 157 -10.29 -6.96 9.39
N PHE A 158 -10.00 -5.72 9.01
CA PHE A 158 -8.67 -5.16 9.16
C PHE A 158 -8.24 -5.06 10.62
N ALA A 159 -9.12 -4.61 11.54
CA ALA A 159 -8.81 -4.57 12.96
C ALA A 159 -8.51 -5.96 13.54
N THR A 160 -9.21 -7.00 13.07
CA THR A 160 -8.95 -8.40 13.45
C THR A 160 -7.60 -8.86 12.90
N TYR A 161 -7.32 -8.60 11.62
CA TYR A 161 -6.03 -8.90 11.00
C TYR A 161 -4.87 -8.21 11.73
N MET A 162 -5.03 -6.95 12.13
CA MET A 162 -4.01 -6.19 12.87
C MET A 162 -3.66 -6.76 14.24
N LYS A 163 -4.46 -7.68 14.80
CA LYS A 163 -4.11 -8.41 16.04
C LYS A 163 -3.11 -9.52 15.79
N THR A 164 -3.03 -10.04 14.55
CA THR A 164 -2.13 -11.14 14.18
C THR A 164 -0.70 -10.69 13.87
N ILE A 165 -0.46 -9.39 13.64
CA ILE A 165 0.86 -8.84 13.37
C ILE A 165 1.42 -8.08 14.58
N GLY A 166 2.73 -8.22 14.80
CA GLY A 166 3.46 -7.52 15.84
C GLY A 166 4.17 -6.25 15.31
N ILE A 167 4.96 -5.64 16.20
CA ILE A 167 5.87 -4.55 15.85
C ILE A 167 7.20 -5.18 15.43
N SER A 168 7.59 -4.98 14.17
CA SER A 168 8.83 -5.56 13.63
C SER A 168 10.07 -5.06 14.36
N SER A 169 11.01 -5.97 14.62
CA SER A 169 12.27 -5.67 15.32
C SER A 169 13.23 -4.79 14.50
N SER A 170 13.15 -4.86 13.17
CA SER A 170 13.92 -4.04 12.22
C SER A 170 13.26 -4.07 10.85
N VAL A 171 13.73 -3.26 9.91
CA VAL A 171 13.30 -3.38 8.50
C VAL A 171 13.77 -4.71 7.91
N ALA A 172 14.94 -5.23 8.30
CA ALA A 172 15.48 -6.52 7.85
C ALA A 172 14.63 -7.73 8.30
N ASN A 173 13.71 -7.54 9.22
CA ASN A 173 12.79 -8.56 9.74
C ASN A 173 11.31 -8.25 9.42
N THR A 174 11.05 -7.26 8.55
CA THR A 174 9.70 -6.86 8.18
C THR A 174 9.33 -7.44 6.82
N PRO A 175 8.27 -8.23 6.68
CA PRO A 175 7.73 -8.59 5.38
C PRO A 175 6.95 -7.42 4.78
N TYR A 176 6.90 -7.34 3.44
CA TYR A 176 6.12 -6.32 2.74
C TYR A 176 5.26 -6.94 1.65
N TYR A 177 4.06 -6.40 1.46
CA TYR A 177 3.04 -6.97 0.59
C TYR A 177 2.41 -5.92 -0.31
N SER A 178 1.99 -6.31 -1.52
CA SER A 178 1.01 -5.54 -2.26
C SER A 178 -0.38 -5.86 -1.73
N VAL A 179 -1.19 -4.82 -1.50
CA VAL A 179 -2.63 -5.00 -1.18
C VAL A 179 -3.48 -5.14 -2.45
N HIS A 180 -2.95 -4.67 -3.59
CA HIS A 180 -3.56 -4.76 -4.91
C HIS A 180 -3.14 -6.04 -5.61
N ALA A 181 -4.02 -6.60 -6.45
CA ALA A 181 -3.73 -7.71 -7.34
C ALA A 181 -3.42 -7.18 -8.76
N PHE A 182 -2.15 -7.16 -9.12
CA PHE A 182 -1.67 -6.78 -10.44
C PHE A 182 -1.82 -7.96 -11.40
N ARG A 183 -1.82 -7.68 -12.72
CA ARG A 183 -1.93 -8.72 -13.74
C ARG A 183 -0.61 -8.86 -14.48
N PHE A 184 -0.03 -10.04 -14.42
CA PHE A 184 1.26 -10.37 -15.01
C PHE A 184 1.08 -11.14 -16.29
N LYS A 185 1.69 -10.69 -17.37
CA LYS A 185 1.70 -11.37 -18.65
C LYS A 185 2.67 -12.56 -18.62
N ASP A 186 2.18 -13.75 -18.94
CA ASP A 186 3.04 -14.92 -19.12
C ASP A 186 3.57 -15.02 -20.57
N LYS A 187 4.44 -15.99 -20.85
CA LYS A 187 5.01 -16.22 -22.20
C LYS A 187 3.99 -16.66 -23.25
N LYS A 188 2.75 -16.97 -22.85
CA LYS A 188 1.62 -17.29 -23.74
C LYS A 188 0.66 -16.10 -23.84
N GLU A 189 1.10 -14.94 -23.45
CA GLU A 189 0.32 -13.69 -23.45
C GLU A 189 -0.90 -13.65 -22.51
N LYS A 190 -1.07 -14.67 -21.66
CA LYS A 190 -2.14 -14.70 -20.67
C LYS A 190 -1.83 -13.78 -19.50
N LEU A 191 -2.84 -13.00 -19.08
CA LEU A 191 -2.76 -12.16 -17.89
C LEU A 191 -3.13 -12.96 -16.63
N LEU A 192 -2.22 -13.04 -15.70
CA LEU A 192 -2.34 -13.79 -14.46
C LEU A 192 -2.43 -12.81 -13.28
N PRO A 193 -3.58 -12.74 -12.59
CA PRO A 193 -3.68 -11.93 -11.38
C PRO A 193 -2.78 -12.46 -10.27
N ALA A 194 -1.98 -11.57 -9.69
CA ALA A 194 -1.10 -11.92 -8.57
C ALA A 194 -0.85 -10.74 -7.63
N ARG A 195 -0.60 -11.04 -6.37
CA ARG A 195 -0.03 -10.12 -5.39
C ARG A 195 1.44 -10.43 -5.22
N TRP A 196 2.27 -9.44 -4.98
CA TRP A 196 3.65 -9.70 -4.58
C TRP A 196 3.83 -9.60 -3.08
N LYS A 197 4.80 -10.36 -2.60
CA LYS A 197 5.32 -10.26 -1.24
C LYS A 197 6.85 -10.23 -1.26
N PHE A 198 7.42 -9.44 -0.38
CA PHE A 198 8.86 -9.42 -0.08
C PHE A 198 9.08 -10.06 1.28
N VAL A 199 9.72 -11.21 1.28
CA VAL A 199 10.01 -11.98 2.49
C VAL A 199 11.46 -11.73 2.89
N PRO A 200 11.72 -11.23 4.12
CA PRO A 200 13.09 -10.99 4.56
C PRO A 200 13.85 -12.31 4.74
N LYS A 201 15.07 -12.40 4.21
CA LYS A 201 15.91 -13.61 4.36
C LYS A 201 16.37 -13.83 5.80
N ASP A 202 16.45 -12.79 6.62
CA ASP A 202 16.75 -12.88 8.04
C ASP A 202 15.56 -13.32 8.91
N GLY A 203 14.45 -13.68 8.26
CA GLY A 203 13.22 -14.11 8.90
C GLY A 203 12.37 -12.97 9.46
N ILE A 204 11.10 -13.25 9.66
CA ILE A 204 10.16 -12.31 10.28
C ILE A 204 10.35 -12.34 11.78
N LYS A 205 10.58 -11.18 12.41
CA LYS A 205 10.74 -11.06 13.86
C LYS A 205 9.99 -9.86 14.41
N TYR A 206 9.20 -10.10 15.44
CA TYR A 206 8.50 -9.05 16.18
C TYR A 206 9.13 -8.85 17.55
N LEU A 207 9.06 -7.62 18.06
CA LEU A 207 9.48 -7.28 19.41
C LEU A 207 8.46 -7.80 20.42
N ASN A 208 8.94 -8.41 21.48
CA ASN A 208 8.12 -8.68 22.65
C ASN A 208 7.93 -7.38 23.49
N PRO A 209 7.03 -7.36 24.49
CA PRO A 209 6.76 -6.16 25.30
C PRO A 209 8.00 -5.61 26.05
N GLN A 210 8.92 -6.46 26.48
CA GLN A 210 10.14 -6.06 27.17
C GLN A 210 11.13 -5.41 26.20
N GLU A 211 11.37 -6.06 25.06
CA GLU A 211 12.21 -5.50 23.97
C GLU A 211 11.67 -4.16 23.49
N LEU A 212 10.34 -4.04 23.33
CA LEU A 212 9.70 -2.82 22.87
C LEU A 212 9.90 -1.63 23.84
N LYS A 213 9.89 -1.87 25.13
CA LYS A 213 10.14 -0.83 26.16
C LYS A 213 11.57 -0.26 26.06
N GLN A 214 12.53 -1.07 25.64
CA GLN A 214 13.94 -0.69 25.52
C GLN A 214 14.26 0.05 24.23
N LYS A 215 13.34 0.09 23.25
CA LYS A 215 13.53 0.78 21.99
C LYS A 215 13.19 2.27 22.11
N ASP A 216 14.04 3.11 21.52
CA ASP A 216 13.73 4.52 21.29
C ASP A 216 12.75 4.70 20.12
N SER A 217 12.34 5.94 19.87
CA SER A 217 11.39 6.28 18.80
C SER A 217 11.99 6.25 17.39
N ASN A 218 13.30 5.99 17.25
CA ASN A 218 14.02 5.99 15.97
C ASN A 218 14.83 4.69 15.73
N TYR A 219 14.51 3.61 16.45
CA TYR A 219 15.30 2.39 16.43
C TYR A 219 15.39 1.71 15.06
N LEU A 220 14.43 1.97 14.15
CA LEU A 220 14.45 1.35 12.81
C LEU A 220 15.63 1.85 11.98
N LEU A 221 15.91 3.16 12.00
CA LEU A 221 17.06 3.70 11.28
C LEU A 221 18.38 3.25 11.89
N SER A 222 18.52 3.29 13.21
CA SER A 222 19.75 2.85 13.88
C SER A 222 20.02 1.35 13.67
N SER A 223 18.99 0.51 13.77
CA SER A 223 19.11 -0.92 13.49
C SER A 223 19.41 -1.22 12.01
N PHE A 224 18.85 -0.44 11.08
CA PHE A 224 19.16 -0.52 9.66
C PHE A 224 20.64 -0.23 9.37
N GLN A 225 21.13 0.90 9.87
CA GLN A 225 22.53 1.28 9.69
C GLN A 225 23.50 0.26 10.34
N GLN A 226 23.15 -0.24 11.51
CA GLN A 226 23.95 -1.26 12.19
C GLN A 226 23.99 -2.58 11.41
N HIS A 227 22.86 -2.98 10.81
CA HIS A 227 22.77 -4.19 9.98
C HIS A 227 23.69 -4.10 8.76
N LEU A 228 23.65 -2.95 8.05
CA LEU A 228 24.45 -2.73 6.84
C LEU A 228 25.96 -2.71 7.07
N LYS A 229 26.45 -2.49 8.29
CA LYS A 229 27.87 -2.63 8.62
C LYS A 229 28.36 -4.08 8.49
N ASN A 230 27.47 -5.05 8.61
CA ASN A 230 27.81 -6.47 8.62
C ASN A 230 27.47 -7.15 7.29
N LYS A 231 26.31 -6.85 6.71
CA LYS A 231 25.82 -7.48 5.46
C LYS A 231 24.68 -6.67 4.84
N PRO A 232 24.40 -6.86 3.54
CA PRO A 232 23.19 -6.33 2.91
C PRO A 232 21.92 -6.86 3.57
N ILE A 233 20.83 -6.08 3.49
CA ILE A 233 19.48 -6.56 3.83
C ILE A 233 18.89 -7.20 2.58
N GLU A 234 18.47 -8.45 2.68
CA GLU A 234 17.97 -9.20 1.54
C GLU A 234 16.48 -9.61 1.72
N TYR A 235 15.72 -9.44 0.63
CA TYR A 235 14.34 -9.92 0.55
C TYR A 235 14.16 -10.79 -0.68
N GLN A 236 13.47 -11.91 -0.53
CA GLN A 236 12.97 -12.69 -1.65
C GLN A 236 11.62 -12.13 -2.09
N MET A 237 11.49 -11.75 -3.35
CA MET A 237 10.23 -11.32 -3.95
C MET A 237 9.51 -12.52 -4.54
N TYR A 238 8.29 -12.76 -4.11
CA TYR A 238 7.40 -13.77 -4.69
C TYR A 238 6.17 -13.12 -5.31
N LEU A 239 5.68 -13.68 -6.41
CA LEU A 239 4.31 -13.52 -6.86
C LEU A 239 3.48 -14.64 -6.28
N VAL A 240 2.36 -14.29 -5.67
CA VAL A 240 1.32 -15.19 -5.18
C VAL A 240 0.16 -15.08 -6.16
N PHE A 241 -0.09 -16.11 -6.97
CA PHE A 241 -1.12 -16.08 -8.00
C PHE A 241 -2.48 -16.39 -7.42
N ALA A 242 -3.49 -15.64 -7.90
CA ALA A 242 -4.87 -15.84 -7.49
C ALA A 242 -5.38 -17.24 -7.88
N ASN A 243 -6.11 -17.90 -6.98
CA ASN A 243 -6.98 -19.02 -7.29
C ASN A 243 -8.31 -18.51 -7.87
N GLN A 244 -9.11 -19.42 -8.42
CA GLN A 244 -10.38 -19.09 -9.09
C GLN A 244 -11.36 -18.29 -8.23
N ASN A 245 -11.38 -18.55 -6.92
CA ASN A 245 -12.32 -17.92 -5.98
C ASN A 245 -11.73 -16.73 -5.22
N ASP A 246 -10.51 -16.31 -5.52
CA ASP A 246 -9.90 -15.16 -4.85
C ASP A 246 -10.43 -13.85 -5.41
N ALA A 247 -10.79 -12.93 -4.52
CA ALA A 247 -11.20 -11.60 -4.92
C ALA A 247 -9.96 -10.79 -5.38
N THR A 248 -9.85 -10.56 -6.68
CA THR A 248 -8.74 -9.81 -7.29
C THR A 248 -9.01 -8.31 -7.41
N ASN A 249 -10.26 -7.89 -7.16
CA ASN A 249 -10.73 -6.50 -7.18
C ASN A 249 -11.11 -5.96 -5.79
N ASP A 250 -10.75 -6.66 -4.73
CA ASP A 250 -11.02 -6.26 -3.34
C ASP A 250 -9.72 -6.31 -2.52
N THR A 251 -9.22 -5.14 -2.15
CA THR A 251 -7.98 -5.00 -1.36
C THR A 251 -8.15 -5.43 0.10
N THR A 252 -9.38 -5.61 0.58
CA THR A 252 -9.68 -6.04 1.96
C THR A 252 -9.76 -7.56 2.10
N ALA A 253 -9.79 -8.28 0.97
CA ALA A 253 -9.89 -9.72 0.96
C ALA A 253 -8.53 -10.39 1.19
N LEU A 254 -8.41 -11.16 2.27
CA LEU A 254 -7.28 -12.05 2.48
C LEU A 254 -7.46 -13.31 1.64
N TRP A 255 -6.51 -13.60 0.78
CA TRP A 255 -6.48 -14.85 0.02
C TRP A 255 -6.11 -16.01 0.94
N LYS A 256 -7.00 -17.00 1.04
CA LYS A 256 -6.87 -18.11 1.99
C LYS A 256 -6.46 -19.40 1.30
N GLY A 257 -5.72 -20.23 2.02
CA GLY A 257 -5.28 -21.54 1.54
C GLY A 257 -3.97 -21.49 0.76
N LYS A 258 -3.67 -22.59 0.03
CA LYS A 258 -2.43 -22.73 -0.71
C LYS A 258 -2.55 -22.06 -2.09
N HIS A 259 -1.56 -21.26 -2.46
CA HIS A 259 -1.44 -20.59 -3.74
C HIS A 259 -0.18 -21.03 -4.47
N ARG A 260 -0.23 -20.91 -5.80
CA ARG A 260 0.99 -21.00 -6.61
C ARG A 260 1.85 -19.76 -6.32
N GLU A 261 3.10 -19.98 -5.98
CA GLU A 261 4.07 -18.93 -5.78
C GLU A 261 5.22 -19.03 -6.79
N LEU A 262 5.69 -17.90 -7.27
CA LEU A 262 6.85 -17.80 -8.15
C LEU A 262 7.88 -16.86 -7.52
N LEU A 263 9.09 -17.35 -7.27
CA LEU A 263 10.22 -16.51 -6.88
C LEU A 263 10.62 -15.62 -8.07
N VAL A 264 10.41 -14.31 -7.94
CA VAL A 264 10.71 -13.32 -9.00
C VAL A 264 12.17 -12.91 -8.96
N GLY A 265 12.73 -12.75 -7.76
CA GLY A 265 14.10 -12.34 -7.57
C GLY A 265 14.43 -12.03 -6.12
N THR A 266 15.64 -11.49 -5.93
CA THR A 266 16.15 -11.05 -4.62
C THR A 266 16.47 -9.57 -4.67
N LEU A 267 15.85 -8.79 -3.79
CA LEU A 267 16.23 -7.41 -3.50
C LEU A 267 17.36 -7.43 -2.48
N LYS A 268 18.52 -6.85 -2.84
CA LYS A 268 19.64 -6.61 -1.93
C LYS A 268 19.75 -5.11 -1.67
N VAL A 269 19.53 -4.70 -0.44
CA VAL A 269 19.67 -3.30 0.02
C VAL A 269 21.04 -3.15 0.65
N GLU A 270 21.86 -2.29 0.08
CA GLU A 270 23.31 -2.25 0.35
C GLU A 270 23.76 -0.94 0.99
N LYS A 271 23.05 0.16 0.75
CA LYS A 271 23.52 1.48 1.14
C LYS A 271 22.43 2.36 1.72
N TYR A 272 22.73 3.07 2.79
CA TYR A 272 21.91 4.16 3.31
C TYR A 272 22.14 5.44 2.48
N GLU A 273 21.04 6.12 2.10
CA GLU A 273 21.08 7.31 1.23
C GLU A 273 20.41 8.54 1.90
N GLY A 274 20.38 8.56 3.24
CA GLY A 274 19.80 9.70 3.96
C GLY A 274 18.29 9.80 3.85
N THR A 275 17.77 11.01 3.65
CA THR A 275 16.33 11.30 3.58
C THR A 275 15.90 12.01 2.29
N GLY A 276 16.81 12.17 1.32
CA GLY A 276 16.58 12.91 0.07
C GLY A 276 15.35 12.41 -0.71
N CYS A 277 15.12 11.10 -0.76
CA CYS A 277 13.97 10.49 -1.42
C CYS A 277 12.61 10.85 -0.79
N ASN A 278 12.57 11.53 0.35
CA ASN A 278 11.33 12.05 0.92
C ASN A 278 10.68 13.12 0.03
N LYS A 279 11.46 13.79 -0.83
CA LYS A 279 10.97 14.72 -1.84
C LYS A 279 10.34 14.01 -3.05
N ASP A 280 10.72 12.77 -3.32
CA ASP A 280 10.27 12.01 -4.49
C ASP A 280 8.83 11.52 -4.32
N VAL A 281 8.22 11.12 -5.44
CA VAL A 281 6.95 10.40 -5.47
C VAL A 281 7.18 9.01 -6.06
N TYR A 282 6.54 8.02 -5.46
CA TYR A 282 6.55 6.63 -5.91
C TYR A 282 5.15 6.30 -6.43
N PHE A 283 4.92 6.50 -7.72
CA PHE A 283 3.61 6.25 -8.33
C PHE A 283 3.36 4.75 -8.50
N PRO A 284 2.31 4.18 -7.87
CA PRO A 284 2.00 2.76 -8.03
C PRO A 284 1.64 2.35 -9.47
N ALA A 285 1.27 3.31 -10.34
CA ALA A 285 0.98 3.08 -11.75
C ALA A 285 2.23 3.12 -12.65
N ASP A 286 3.43 3.35 -12.11
CA ASP A 286 4.68 3.19 -12.83
C ASP A 286 5.00 1.70 -12.95
N LEU A 287 4.51 1.08 -14.01
CA LEU A 287 4.54 -0.36 -14.27
C LEU A 287 5.35 -0.66 -15.54
N PRO A 288 6.20 -1.69 -15.53
CA PRO A 288 6.94 -2.10 -16.71
C PRO A 288 6.02 -2.83 -17.71
N LYS A 289 6.46 -2.94 -18.96
CA LYS A 289 5.80 -3.79 -19.97
C LYS A 289 5.63 -5.21 -19.42
N GLY A 290 4.44 -5.80 -19.59
CA GLY A 290 4.08 -7.11 -19.10
C GLY A 290 3.48 -7.14 -17.71
N VAL A 291 3.35 -5.97 -17.05
CA VAL A 291 2.60 -5.83 -15.78
C VAL A 291 1.48 -4.82 -16.01
N GLU A 292 0.25 -5.23 -15.74
CA GLU A 292 -0.92 -4.38 -15.88
C GLU A 292 -1.51 -3.99 -14.51
N ALA A 293 -2.18 -2.86 -14.50
CA ALA A 293 -2.82 -2.29 -13.33
C ALA A 293 -3.90 -3.22 -12.74
N PRO A 294 -4.10 -3.17 -11.41
CA PRO A 294 -5.23 -3.81 -10.74
C PRO A 294 -6.58 -3.30 -11.24
N THR A 295 -7.62 -4.07 -10.98
CA THR A 295 -9.02 -3.71 -11.32
C THR A 295 -9.82 -3.24 -10.11
N ASP A 296 -9.21 -3.18 -8.92
CA ASP A 296 -9.89 -2.69 -7.73
C ASP A 296 -10.10 -1.15 -7.77
N PRO A 297 -11.18 -0.64 -7.18
CA PRO A 297 -11.57 0.77 -7.30
C PRO A 297 -10.62 1.74 -6.58
N LEU A 298 -9.74 1.24 -5.71
CA LEU A 298 -8.80 2.11 -4.98
C LEU A 298 -7.55 2.44 -5.79
N PHE A 299 -7.19 1.63 -6.78
CA PHE A 299 -5.89 1.80 -7.45
C PHE A 299 -5.80 3.12 -8.22
N GLN A 300 -6.80 3.47 -9.01
CA GLN A 300 -6.79 4.69 -9.80
C GLN A 300 -6.80 5.93 -8.91
N ILE A 301 -7.77 6.03 -7.99
CA ILE A 301 -7.89 7.20 -7.11
C ILE A 301 -6.64 7.37 -6.24
N ARG A 302 -5.99 6.27 -5.86
CA ARG A 302 -4.73 6.30 -5.14
C ARG A 302 -3.64 7.04 -5.92
N ASN A 303 -3.49 6.76 -7.23
CA ASN A 303 -2.50 7.46 -8.08
C ASN A 303 -2.80 8.96 -8.21
N GLU A 304 -4.07 9.32 -8.34
CA GLU A 304 -4.51 10.72 -8.39
C GLU A 304 -4.19 11.45 -7.07
N VAL A 305 -4.46 10.82 -5.91
CA VAL A 305 -4.08 11.37 -4.59
C VAL A 305 -2.57 11.56 -4.47
N TYR A 306 -1.77 10.63 -5.00
CA TYR A 306 -0.30 10.79 -5.03
C TYR A 306 0.12 12.01 -5.85
N GLY A 307 -0.49 12.23 -7.03
CA GLY A 307 -0.25 13.41 -7.87
C GLY A 307 -0.59 14.71 -7.15
N ILE A 308 -1.79 14.80 -6.58
CA ILE A 308 -2.26 16.00 -5.85
C ILE A 308 -1.36 16.31 -4.65
N THR A 309 -1.06 15.30 -3.82
CA THR A 309 -0.22 15.50 -2.63
C THR A 309 1.24 15.77 -2.98
N PHE A 310 1.73 15.29 -4.12
CA PHE A 310 3.05 15.66 -4.65
C PHE A 310 3.10 17.11 -5.11
N SER A 311 2.13 17.53 -5.91
CA SER A 311 2.03 18.91 -6.41
C SER A 311 1.94 19.94 -5.27
N ARG A 312 1.19 19.64 -4.21
CA ARG A 312 1.00 20.57 -3.06
C ARG A 312 2.26 20.78 -2.20
N ARG A 313 3.29 20.00 -2.36
CA ARG A 313 4.55 20.12 -1.59
C ARG A 313 5.75 20.61 -2.40
N GLN A 314 5.52 20.93 -3.68
CA GLN A 314 6.49 21.62 -4.55
C GLN A 314 6.44 23.14 -4.32
#